data_d9d27f2c76103adcbc2040918c037804
#
_entry.id   d9d27f2c76103adcbc2040918c037804
#
_cell.length_a   1.000
_cell.length_b   1.000
_cell.length_c   1.000
_cell.angle_alpha   90.00
_cell.angle_beta   90.00
_cell.angle_gamma   90.00
#
_symmetry.space_group_name_H-M   'P 1'
#
loop_
_entity.id
_entity.type
_entity.pdbx_description
1 polymer ?
#
loop_
_entity_poly.entity_id
_entity_poly.type
_entity_poly.pdbx_seq_one_letter_code
_entity_poly.pdbx_strand_id
1 'polypeptide(L)'
;MKISDGGVCAAKGFSANGVHCGIRKNKIKKDLSLIVSEVTASCAAVYTTNAVFGAPITVTRSHLENGKAKACICNSGIANTCCAGGVETANEICLAAAEVIGCKAEDIVIASTGVIGQPLDPAPIKA
;
A
#
# COMPACT_ATOMS: atom_id res chain seq x y z
N MET A 1 18.07 -18.30 14.52
CA MET A 1 17.14 -17.75 13.52
C MET A 1 17.55 -18.31 12.15
N LYS A 2 16.66 -19.00 11.43
CA LYS A 2 16.93 -19.41 10.03
C LYS A 2 16.60 -18.23 9.12
N ILE A 3 17.55 -17.80 8.31
CA ILE A 3 17.31 -16.86 7.21
C ILE A 3 16.86 -17.73 6.03
N SER A 4 15.70 -17.42 5.45
CA SER A 4 15.21 -18.08 4.23
C SER A 4 15.33 -17.14 3.05
N ASP A 5 15.71 -17.68 1.89
CA ASP A 5 15.64 -16.97 0.62
C ASP A 5 14.17 -16.82 0.18
N GLY A 6 13.83 -15.74 -0.55
CA GLY A 6 12.48 -15.54 -1.10
C GLY A 6 11.75 -14.30 -0.56
N GLY A 7 12.32 -13.55 0.38
CA GLY A 7 11.73 -12.32 0.91
C GLY A 7 10.32 -12.56 1.48
N VAL A 8 9.36 -11.68 1.14
CA VAL A 8 7.97 -11.80 1.62
C VAL A 8 7.26 -13.05 1.11
N CYS A 9 7.68 -13.60 -0.04
CA CYS A 9 7.14 -14.83 -0.62
C CYS A 9 7.70 -16.10 0.04
N ALA A 10 8.66 -16.00 0.97
CA ALA A 10 9.11 -17.14 1.76
C ALA A 10 8.02 -17.66 2.72
N ALA A 11 7.09 -16.81 3.10
CA ALA A 11 5.92 -17.20 3.87
C ALA A 11 4.91 -17.90 2.94
N LYS A 12 4.51 -19.11 3.32
CA LYS A 12 3.53 -19.89 2.56
C LYS A 12 2.18 -19.16 2.50
N GLY A 13 1.57 -19.11 1.33
CA GLY A 13 0.29 -18.43 1.11
C GLY A 13 0.42 -16.93 0.83
N PHE A 14 1.63 -16.42 0.60
CA PHE A 14 1.86 -15.03 0.17
C PHE A 14 2.52 -14.97 -1.20
N SER A 15 2.03 -14.05 -2.02
CA SER A 15 2.64 -13.68 -3.29
C SER A 15 2.92 -12.18 -3.31
N ALA A 16 3.94 -11.76 -4.06
CA ALA A 16 4.27 -10.35 -4.21
C ALA A 16 4.85 -10.06 -5.58
N ASN A 17 4.57 -8.89 -6.10
CA ASN A 17 5.18 -8.37 -7.30
C ASN A 17 5.39 -6.86 -7.16
N GLY A 18 6.25 -6.34 -8.03
CA GLY A 18 6.48 -4.91 -8.14
C GLY A 18 6.69 -4.51 -9.59
N VAL A 19 6.15 -3.37 -9.96
CA VAL A 19 6.21 -2.80 -11.31
C VAL A 19 6.67 -1.35 -11.29
N HIS A 20 7.02 -0.82 -12.44
CA HIS A 20 7.13 0.61 -12.66
C HIS A 20 5.83 1.08 -13.30
N CYS A 21 5.01 1.82 -12.55
CA CYS A 21 3.75 2.38 -13.04
C CYS A 21 3.85 3.85 -13.46
N GLY A 22 4.98 4.52 -13.20
CA GLY A 22 5.22 5.88 -13.69
C GLY A 22 5.13 6.99 -12.64
N ILE A 23 4.99 6.68 -11.36
CA ILE A 23 5.07 7.67 -10.26
C ILE A 23 6.47 8.29 -10.22
N ARG A 24 7.50 7.46 -10.37
CA ARG A 24 8.87 7.94 -10.47
C ARG A 24 9.22 8.30 -11.90
N LYS A 25 9.88 9.44 -12.10
CA LYS A 25 10.43 9.85 -13.41
C LYS A 25 11.52 8.89 -13.92
N ASN A 26 12.20 8.18 -13.01
CA ASN A 26 13.21 7.19 -13.35
C ASN A 26 12.54 5.88 -13.78
N LYS A 27 12.59 5.56 -15.06
CA LYS A 27 11.95 4.38 -15.67
C LYS A 27 12.57 3.01 -15.32
N ILE A 28 13.69 3.00 -14.58
CA ILE A 28 14.42 1.76 -14.25
C ILE A 28 13.93 1.17 -12.92
N LYS A 29 13.56 2.03 -11.96
CA LYS A 29 13.18 1.59 -10.61
C LYS A 29 11.69 1.34 -10.53
N LYS A 30 11.32 0.18 -10.01
CA LYS A 30 9.95 -0.14 -9.64
C LYS A 30 9.44 0.86 -8.60
N ASP A 31 8.22 1.30 -8.74
CA ASP A 31 7.61 2.33 -7.90
C ASP A 31 6.24 1.95 -7.34
N LEU A 32 5.75 0.77 -7.70
CA LEU A 32 4.54 0.17 -7.15
C LEU A 32 4.80 -1.29 -6.79
N SER A 33 4.33 -1.72 -5.64
CA SER A 33 4.37 -3.13 -5.21
C SER A 33 3.05 -3.55 -4.60
N LEU A 34 2.72 -4.83 -4.77
CA LEU A 34 1.56 -5.48 -4.21
C LEU A 34 1.98 -6.78 -3.55
N ILE A 35 1.52 -6.99 -2.32
CA ILE A 35 1.65 -8.24 -1.58
C ILE A 35 0.23 -8.76 -1.34
N VAL A 36 -0.02 -10.01 -1.68
CA VAL A 36 -1.35 -10.64 -1.55
C VAL A 36 -1.25 -11.90 -0.72
N SER A 37 -2.16 -12.05 0.22
CA SER A 37 -2.39 -13.31 0.94
C SER A 37 -3.43 -14.14 0.19
N GLU A 38 -3.24 -15.45 0.10
CA GLU A 38 -4.21 -16.38 -0.50
C GLU A 38 -5.56 -16.38 0.26
N VAL A 39 -5.51 -16.12 1.56
CA VAL A 39 -6.69 -16.01 2.43
C VAL A 39 -6.69 -14.67 3.16
N THR A 40 -7.84 -14.24 3.67
CA THR A 40 -7.87 -13.08 4.57
C THR A 40 -7.07 -13.42 5.82
N ALA A 41 -6.00 -12.66 6.05
CA ALA A 41 -5.05 -12.89 7.13
C ALA A 41 -5.37 -12.03 8.36
N SER A 42 -5.01 -12.51 9.55
CA SER A 42 -4.95 -11.67 10.74
C SER A 42 -3.82 -10.64 10.57
N CYS A 43 -4.12 -9.39 10.86
CA CYS A 43 -3.20 -8.28 10.68
C CYS A 43 -3.14 -7.42 11.94
N ALA A 44 -1.94 -6.99 12.31
CA ALA A 44 -1.73 -6.03 13.39
C ALA A 44 -0.70 -4.99 12.92
N ALA A 45 -0.87 -3.76 13.37
CA ALA A 45 0.00 -2.66 12.98
C ALA A 45 0.36 -1.79 14.18
N VAL A 46 1.53 -1.20 14.11
CA VAL A 46 1.97 -0.12 14.99
C VAL A 46 2.17 1.13 14.14
N TYR A 47 1.87 2.28 14.71
CA TYR A 47 1.86 3.54 13.99
C TYR A 47 2.73 4.57 14.70
N THR A 48 3.16 5.57 13.95
CA THR A 48 3.88 6.71 14.51
C THR A 48 3.04 7.48 15.52
N THR A 49 3.70 8.03 16.52
CA THR A 49 3.12 8.99 17.49
C THR A 49 3.30 10.45 17.05
N ASN A 50 3.92 10.69 15.89
CA ASN A 50 4.08 12.04 15.34
C ASN A 50 2.72 12.71 15.10
N ALA A 51 2.64 13.99 15.34
CA ALA A 51 1.45 14.78 15.06
C ALA A 51 1.15 14.89 13.55
N VAL A 52 2.20 14.84 12.73
CA VAL A 52 2.08 14.88 11.27
C VAL A 52 2.45 13.50 10.71
N PHE A 53 1.53 12.91 9.97
CA PHE A 53 1.70 11.62 9.32
C PHE A 53 0.98 11.58 7.97
N GLY A 54 1.32 10.60 7.14
CA GLY A 54 0.76 10.48 5.80
C GLY A 54 -0.69 9.99 5.79
N ALA A 55 -1.44 10.39 4.78
CA ALA A 55 -2.81 9.94 4.55
C ALA A 55 -2.96 8.40 4.50
N PRO A 56 -1.99 7.62 3.96
CA PRO A 56 -2.05 6.17 4.03
C PRO A 56 -2.20 5.61 5.44
N ILE A 57 -1.63 6.27 6.47
CA ILE A 57 -1.75 5.83 7.86
C ILE A 57 -3.19 5.98 8.35
N THR A 58 -3.86 7.08 7.99
CA THR A 58 -5.29 7.30 8.33
C THR A 58 -6.16 6.18 7.76
N VAL A 59 -5.99 5.89 6.47
CA VAL A 59 -6.77 4.86 5.76
C VAL A 59 -6.46 3.47 6.33
N THR A 60 -5.19 3.11 6.49
CA THR A 60 -4.80 1.80 7.03
C THR A 60 -5.30 1.59 8.46
N ARG A 61 -5.31 2.63 9.31
CA ARG A 61 -5.88 2.52 10.66
C ARG A 61 -7.36 2.15 10.63
N SER A 62 -8.14 2.82 9.78
CA SER A 62 -9.56 2.52 9.62
C SER A 62 -9.79 1.12 9.07
N HIS A 63 -9.05 0.72 8.04
CA HIS A 63 -9.17 -0.60 7.44
C HIS A 63 -8.81 -1.75 8.40
N LEU A 64 -7.84 -1.54 9.28
CA LEU A 64 -7.38 -2.56 10.23
C LEU A 64 -8.15 -2.59 11.57
N GLU A 65 -9.25 -1.86 11.72
CA GLU A 65 -10.07 -1.91 12.93
C GLU A 65 -10.60 -3.32 13.25
N ASN A 66 -10.85 -4.13 12.21
CA ASN A 66 -11.28 -5.52 12.34
C ASN A 66 -10.11 -6.52 12.51
N GLY A 67 -8.86 -6.06 12.49
CA GLY A 67 -7.66 -6.89 12.63
C GLY A 67 -7.41 -7.84 11.46
N LYS A 68 -7.93 -7.55 10.27
CA LYS A 68 -7.81 -8.42 9.08
C LYS A 68 -7.35 -7.63 7.85
N ALA A 69 -6.61 -8.32 6.98
CA ALA A 69 -6.22 -7.79 5.66
C ALA A 69 -6.07 -8.91 4.63
N LYS A 70 -6.25 -8.59 3.37
CA LYS A 70 -6.06 -9.48 2.21
C LYS A 70 -4.81 -9.14 1.43
N ALA A 71 -4.49 -7.86 1.32
CA ALA A 71 -3.34 -7.41 0.57
C ALA A 71 -2.74 -6.10 1.13
N CYS A 72 -1.50 -5.84 0.71
CA CYS A 72 -0.82 -4.58 0.97
C CYS A 72 -0.33 -3.99 -0.35
N ILE A 73 -0.76 -2.76 -0.66
CA ILE A 73 -0.28 -1.99 -1.80
C ILE A 73 0.66 -0.89 -1.30
N CYS A 74 1.82 -0.75 -1.95
CA CYS A 74 2.81 0.23 -1.55
C CYS A 74 3.38 0.94 -2.78
N ASN A 75 3.34 2.27 -2.78
CA ASN A 75 4.01 3.07 -3.79
C ASN A 75 5.24 3.79 -3.26
N SER A 76 6.15 4.10 -4.16
CA SER A 76 7.30 4.96 -3.89
C SER A 76 7.40 6.09 -4.92
N GLY A 77 8.01 7.21 -4.50
CA GLY A 77 8.15 8.42 -5.30
C GLY A 77 7.41 9.60 -4.71
N ILE A 78 6.17 9.43 -4.31
CA ILE A 78 5.34 10.45 -3.63
C ILE A 78 4.76 9.83 -2.36
N ALA A 79 4.93 10.54 -1.23
CA ALA A 79 4.57 10.03 0.11
C ALA A 79 3.09 10.16 0.46
N ASN A 80 2.31 10.89 -0.35
CA ASN A 80 0.92 11.21 -0.04
C ASN A 80 0.75 11.78 1.39
N THR A 81 1.59 12.75 1.72
CA THR A 81 1.69 13.38 3.04
C THR A 81 1.70 14.89 2.87
N CYS A 82 1.00 15.63 3.74
CA CYS A 82 0.89 17.09 3.71
C CYS A 82 0.36 17.62 2.36
N CYS A 83 -0.62 16.95 1.77
CA CYS A 83 -1.30 17.37 0.56
C CYS A 83 -2.81 17.26 0.71
N ALA A 84 -3.54 18.14 0.03
CA ALA A 84 -4.99 18.08 0.01
C ALA A 84 -5.46 16.81 -0.74
N GLY A 85 -6.60 16.23 -0.32
CA GLY A 85 -7.18 15.06 -0.98
C GLY A 85 -6.40 13.76 -0.80
N GLY A 86 -5.42 13.74 0.12
CA GLY A 86 -4.56 12.56 0.28
C GLY A 86 -5.29 11.31 0.77
N VAL A 87 -6.30 11.48 1.64
CA VAL A 87 -7.12 10.37 2.16
C VAL A 87 -8.00 9.81 1.05
N GLU A 88 -8.63 10.68 0.26
CA GLU A 88 -9.45 10.31 -0.89
C GLU A 88 -8.63 9.53 -1.92
N THR A 89 -7.44 10.03 -2.26
CA THR A 89 -6.50 9.35 -3.16
C THR A 89 -6.09 7.97 -2.62
N ALA A 90 -5.80 7.85 -1.32
CA ALA A 90 -5.45 6.57 -0.71
C ALA A 90 -6.61 5.57 -0.77
N ASN A 91 -7.84 6.00 -0.49
CA ASN A 91 -9.04 5.16 -0.62
C ASN A 91 -9.28 4.73 -2.07
N GLU A 92 -9.10 5.62 -3.04
CA GLU A 92 -9.23 5.33 -4.47
C GLU A 92 -8.24 4.25 -4.93
N ILE A 93 -7.00 4.30 -4.44
CA ILE A 93 -5.98 3.28 -4.71
C ILE A 93 -6.37 1.94 -4.07
N CYS A 94 -6.86 1.96 -2.82
CA CYS A 94 -7.33 0.74 -2.15
C CYS A 94 -8.51 0.10 -2.90
N LEU A 95 -9.45 0.90 -3.38
CA LEU A 95 -10.60 0.42 -4.16
C LEU A 95 -10.14 -0.25 -5.46
N ALA A 96 -9.25 0.39 -6.22
CA ALA A 96 -8.71 -0.16 -7.46
C ALA A 96 -7.96 -1.49 -7.22
N ALA A 97 -7.14 -1.56 -6.17
CA ALA A 97 -6.45 -2.81 -5.81
C ALA A 97 -7.44 -3.91 -5.40
N ALA A 98 -8.47 -3.56 -4.65
CA ALA A 98 -9.49 -4.50 -4.20
C ALA A 98 -10.31 -5.09 -5.36
N GLU A 99 -10.65 -4.28 -6.37
CA GLU A 99 -11.32 -4.72 -7.60
C GLU A 99 -10.50 -5.78 -8.34
N VAL A 100 -9.20 -5.56 -8.51
CA VAL A 100 -8.30 -6.52 -9.19
C VAL A 100 -8.13 -7.82 -8.39
N ILE A 101 -8.07 -7.73 -7.05
CA ILE A 101 -7.85 -8.89 -6.17
C ILE A 101 -9.16 -9.66 -5.93
N GLY A 102 -10.31 -9.01 -6.06
CA GLY A 102 -11.61 -9.59 -5.74
C GLY A 102 -11.91 -9.60 -4.23
N CYS A 103 -11.59 -8.51 -3.53
CA CYS A 103 -11.85 -8.34 -2.10
C CYS A 103 -12.51 -6.98 -1.82
N LYS A 104 -12.70 -6.62 -0.56
CA LYS A 104 -13.20 -5.30 -0.17
C LYS A 104 -12.04 -4.30 -0.06
N ALA A 105 -12.32 -3.01 -0.27
CA ALA A 105 -11.32 -1.95 -0.10
C ALA A 105 -10.74 -1.93 1.33
N GLU A 106 -11.57 -2.21 2.33
CA GLU A 106 -11.19 -2.29 3.73
C GLU A 106 -10.24 -3.45 4.05
N ASP A 107 -10.10 -4.43 3.17
CA ASP A 107 -9.15 -5.53 3.30
C ASP A 107 -7.75 -5.18 2.73
N ILE A 108 -7.58 -3.95 2.22
CA ILE A 108 -6.31 -3.47 1.65
C ILE A 108 -5.58 -2.57 2.65
N VAL A 109 -4.34 -2.92 2.95
CA VAL A 109 -3.37 -2.05 3.63
C VAL A 109 -2.67 -1.19 2.60
N ILE A 110 -2.57 0.11 2.83
CA ILE A 110 -1.87 1.03 1.93
C ILE A 110 -0.68 1.69 2.59
N ALA A 111 0.42 1.82 1.85
CA ALA A 111 1.61 2.56 2.25
C ALA A 111 2.14 3.39 1.09
N SER A 112 2.66 4.57 1.40
CA SER A 112 3.28 5.46 0.41
C SER A 112 4.56 6.04 0.98
N THR A 113 5.58 6.19 0.14
CA THR A 113 6.85 6.81 0.52
C THR A 113 7.38 7.68 -0.62
N GLY A 114 8.16 8.70 -0.26
CA GLY A 114 8.78 9.59 -1.24
C GLY A 114 8.67 11.06 -0.87
N VAL A 115 8.42 11.91 -1.86
CA VAL A 115 8.33 13.36 -1.68
C VAL A 115 7.07 13.71 -0.89
N ILE A 116 7.23 14.58 0.10
CA ILE A 116 6.16 15.13 0.94
C ILE A 116 5.66 16.44 0.32
N GLY A 117 4.37 16.74 0.47
CA GLY A 117 3.76 17.99 -0.01
C GLY A 117 3.43 18.00 -1.50
N GLN A 118 3.63 16.89 -2.20
CA GLN A 118 3.17 16.71 -3.58
C GLN A 118 1.95 15.81 -3.62
N PRO A 119 0.88 16.18 -4.36
CA PRO A 119 -0.26 15.29 -4.55
C PRO A 119 0.16 14.04 -5.34
N LEU A 120 -0.33 12.90 -4.89
CA LEU A 120 -0.18 11.63 -5.59
C LEU A 120 -1.30 11.50 -6.62
N ASP A 121 -0.93 11.36 -7.90
CA ASP A 121 -1.89 11.00 -8.95
C ASP A 121 -2.16 9.48 -8.89
N PRO A 122 -3.40 9.03 -8.64
CA PRO A 122 -3.73 7.62 -8.62
C PRO A 122 -3.83 6.98 -10.01
N ALA A 123 -3.95 7.76 -11.08
CA ALA A 123 -4.18 7.23 -12.43
C ALA A 123 -3.12 6.23 -12.91
N PRO A 124 -1.80 6.46 -12.72
CA PRO A 124 -0.79 5.48 -13.11
C PRO A 124 -0.83 4.17 -12.28
N ILE A 125 -1.41 4.21 -11.08
CA ILE A 125 -1.54 3.01 -10.22
C ILE A 125 -2.72 2.16 -10.67
N LYS A 126 -3.76 2.79 -11.21
CA LYS A 126 -5.01 2.17 -11.65
C LYS A 126 -4.94 1.58 -13.06
N ALA A 127 -3.93 1.97 -13.87
CA ALA A 127 -3.71 1.50 -15.23
C ALA A 127 -3.08 0.11 -15.26
#